data_e5277f97b3127ec7a4a5498846a21718
#
_entry.id   e5277f97b3127ec7a4a5498846a21718
#
_cell.length_a   1.000
_cell.length_b   1.000
_cell.length_c   1.000
_cell.angle_alpha   90.00
_cell.angle_beta   90.00
_cell.angle_gamma   90.00
#
_symmetry.space_group_name_H-M   'P 1'
#
loop_
_entity.id
_entity.type
_entity.pdbx_description
1 polymer ?
#
loop_
_entity_poly.entity_id
_entity_poly.type
_entity_poly.pdbx_seq_one_letter_code
_entity_poly.pdbx_strand_id
1 'polypeptide(L)'
;MSLTPFGFPAGPDVPREAQRQAKKKVQGWSRAKKLKAFSLGPRRLGESLKRFPGKMWAFKPAPSDWCVGEVIWHLADQEANLYFRLRKAATEPGGPVPSWDENLWSKKTLYRQADFGQGRDVFAILRQANAALLKRLPATAWKNKVSHPEFGEISVDYMVGLNIWHTEHHLGQMAKRLRQWKEK
;
A
#
# COMPACT_ATOMS: atom_id res chain seq x y z
N MET A 1 -9.37 4.27 -19.15
CA MET A 1 -8.70 3.89 -17.87
C MET A 1 -7.31 4.50 -17.82
N SER A 2 -6.99 5.24 -16.78
CA SER A 2 -5.62 5.75 -16.59
C SER A 2 -4.72 4.59 -16.12
N LEU A 3 -3.62 4.36 -16.82
CA LEU A 3 -2.60 3.40 -16.39
C LEU A 3 -1.70 4.06 -15.36
N THR A 4 -1.19 3.27 -14.41
CA THR A 4 -0.10 3.70 -13.53
C THR A 4 1.17 3.90 -14.35
N PRO A 5 2.18 4.63 -13.82
CA PRO A 5 3.50 4.73 -14.47
C PRO A 5 4.18 3.37 -14.68
N PHE A 6 3.68 2.33 -14.02
CA PHE A 6 4.17 0.97 -14.19
C PHE A 6 3.39 0.18 -15.26
N GLY A 7 2.45 0.82 -15.96
CA GLY A 7 1.72 0.25 -17.09
C GLY A 7 0.68 -0.81 -16.70
N PHE A 8 0.02 -0.66 -15.55
CA PHE A 8 -1.14 -1.46 -15.18
C PHE A 8 -2.27 -0.60 -14.62
N PRO A 9 -3.54 -1.00 -14.78
CA PRO A 9 -4.67 -0.27 -14.23
C PRO A 9 -4.71 -0.42 -12.71
N ALA A 10 -5.08 0.66 -12.00
CA ALA A 10 -5.24 0.65 -10.55
C ALA A 10 -6.37 1.58 -10.11
N GLY A 11 -6.98 1.25 -8.96
CA GLY A 11 -8.07 1.98 -8.36
C GLY A 11 -9.37 1.18 -8.24
N PRO A 12 -10.35 1.69 -7.48
CA PRO A 12 -11.59 0.97 -7.20
C PRO A 12 -12.52 0.79 -8.40
N ASP A 13 -12.37 1.64 -9.43
CA ASP A 13 -13.18 1.55 -10.67
C ASP A 13 -12.61 0.54 -11.68
N VAL A 14 -11.49 -0.09 -11.35
CA VAL A 14 -10.88 -1.12 -12.19
C VAL A 14 -11.62 -2.44 -11.96
N PRO A 15 -12.11 -3.12 -13.01
CA PRO A 15 -12.76 -4.42 -12.88
C PRO A 15 -11.91 -5.42 -12.11
N ARG A 16 -12.53 -6.28 -11.30
CA ARG A 16 -11.82 -7.27 -10.45
C ARG A 16 -10.82 -8.12 -11.23
N GLU A 17 -11.20 -8.53 -12.44
CA GLU A 17 -10.31 -9.32 -13.30
C GLU A 17 -9.05 -8.56 -13.70
N ALA A 18 -9.20 -7.27 -14.11
CA ALA A 18 -8.05 -6.43 -14.45
C ALA A 18 -7.17 -6.15 -13.23
N GLN A 19 -7.75 -6.02 -12.03
CA GLN A 19 -6.99 -5.93 -10.78
C GLN A 19 -6.19 -7.21 -10.51
N ARG A 20 -6.79 -8.38 -10.72
CA ARG A 20 -6.13 -9.69 -10.57
C ARG A 20 -4.96 -9.82 -11.53
N GLN A 21 -5.16 -9.46 -12.79
CA GLN A 21 -4.10 -9.45 -13.80
C GLN A 21 -2.98 -8.47 -13.46
N ALA A 22 -3.30 -7.28 -12.96
CA ALA A 22 -2.31 -6.31 -12.50
C ALA A 22 -1.47 -6.85 -11.34
N LYS A 23 -2.09 -7.49 -10.34
CA LYS A 23 -1.37 -8.18 -9.26
C LYS A 23 -0.44 -9.27 -9.81
N LYS A 24 -0.93 -10.13 -10.69
CA LYS A 24 -0.13 -11.20 -11.32
C LYS A 24 1.04 -10.63 -12.11
N LYS A 25 0.83 -9.55 -12.87
CA LYS A 25 1.89 -8.86 -13.61
C LYS A 25 3.00 -8.36 -12.70
N VAL A 26 2.65 -7.71 -11.57
CA VAL A 26 3.64 -7.23 -10.59
C VAL A 26 4.38 -8.39 -9.93
N GLN A 27 3.68 -9.49 -9.62
CA GLN A 27 4.31 -10.69 -9.05
C GLN A 27 5.37 -11.29 -9.99
N GLY A 28 5.21 -11.20 -11.29
CA GLY A 28 6.18 -11.67 -12.29
C GLY A 28 7.38 -10.73 -12.51
N TRP A 29 7.48 -9.59 -11.83
CA TRP A 29 8.62 -8.69 -12.00
C TRP A 29 9.88 -9.24 -11.33
N SER A 30 11.04 -8.90 -11.90
CA SER A 30 12.33 -9.18 -11.28
C SER A 30 12.46 -8.45 -9.93
N ARG A 31 13.29 -9.01 -9.04
CA ARG A 31 13.62 -8.40 -7.73
C ARG A 31 14.05 -6.93 -7.89
N ALA A 32 14.95 -6.64 -8.83
CA ALA A 32 15.43 -5.27 -9.07
C ALA A 32 14.28 -4.33 -9.44
N LYS A 33 13.38 -4.75 -10.33
CA LYS A 33 12.20 -3.96 -10.73
C LYS A 33 11.24 -3.75 -9.56
N LYS A 34 10.96 -4.79 -8.77
CA LYS A 34 10.13 -4.68 -7.57
C LYS A 34 10.75 -3.70 -6.57
N LEU A 35 12.04 -3.81 -6.27
CA LEU A 35 12.71 -2.95 -5.31
C LEU A 35 12.68 -1.48 -5.76
N LYS A 36 12.93 -1.20 -7.05
CA LYS A 36 12.82 0.15 -7.61
C LYS A 36 11.40 0.70 -7.46
N ALA A 37 10.39 -0.05 -7.87
CA ALA A 37 8.99 0.38 -7.79
C ALA A 37 8.53 0.57 -6.33
N PHE A 38 8.89 -0.33 -5.43
CA PHE A 38 8.58 -0.26 -4.01
C PHE A 38 9.17 1.00 -3.35
N SER A 39 10.45 1.30 -3.65
CA SER A 39 11.14 2.47 -3.10
C SER A 39 10.56 3.81 -3.58
N LEU A 40 9.85 3.82 -4.71
CA LEU A 40 9.20 5.04 -5.25
C LEU A 40 7.87 5.38 -4.55
N GLY A 41 7.32 4.49 -3.71
CA GLY A 41 6.03 4.68 -3.06
C GLY A 41 5.84 6.04 -2.37
N PRO A 42 6.76 6.50 -1.50
CA PRO A 42 6.64 7.80 -0.82
C PRO A 42 6.60 8.98 -1.78
N ARG A 43 7.48 8.98 -2.78
CA ARG A 43 7.50 10.00 -3.82
C ARG A 43 6.18 10.05 -4.57
N ARG A 44 5.64 8.90 -4.95
CA ARG A 44 4.38 8.80 -5.69
C ARG A 44 3.19 9.29 -4.88
N LEU A 45 3.14 8.93 -3.58
CA LEU A 45 2.12 9.46 -2.68
C LEU A 45 2.24 10.99 -2.59
N GLY A 46 3.43 11.52 -2.35
CA GLY A 46 3.67 12.97 -2.25
C GLY A 46 3.29 13.71 -3.54
N GLU A 47 3.67 13.19 -4.72
CA GLU A 47 3.29 13.78 -6.01
C GLU A 47 1.78 13.73 -6.26
N SER A 48 1.12 12.66 -5.85
CA SER A 48 -0.33 12.57 -5.90
C SER A 48 -0.99 13.64 -5.03
N LEU A 49 -0.53 13.80 -3.79
CA LEU A 49 -1.11 14.72 -2.80
C LEU A 49 -0.98 16.20 -3.19
N LYS A 50 0.03 16.60 -3.97
CA LYS A 50 0.15 17.97 -4.50
C LYS A 50 -1.08 18.41 -5.32
N ARG A 51 -1.85 17.48 -5.82
CA ARG A 51 -3.05 17.73 -6.64
C ARG A 51 -4.31 17.96 -5.80
N PHE A 52 -4.24 17.76 -4.49
CA PHE A 52 -5.40 17.76 -3.59
C PHE A 52 -5.42 19.03 -2.73
N PRO A 53 -6.43 19.90 -2.87
CA PRO A 53 -6.64 21.00 -1.92
C PRO A 53 -6.82 20.45 -0.50
N GLY A 54 -6.29 21.15 0.51
CA GLY A 54 -6.36 20.68 1.91
C GLY A 54 -7.79 20.35 2.37
N LYS A 55 -8.77 21.17 1.97
CA LYS A 55 -10.21 20.96 2.28
C LYS A 55 -10.77 19.62 1.76
N MET A 56 -10.16 19.04 0.75
CA MET A 56 -10.59 17.78 0.15
C MET A 56 -10.16 16.55 0.93
N TRP A 57 -9.14 16.65 1.78
CA TRP A 57 -8.57 15.48 2.44
C TRP A 57 -9.57 14.76 3.36
N ALA A 58 -10.55 15.48 3.91
CA ALA A 58 -11.63 14.92 4.73
C ALA A 58 -12.92 14.65 3.93
N PHE A 59 -12.93 14.89 2.62
CA PHE A 59 -14.11 14.72 1.78
C PHE A 59 -14.46 13.24 1.59
N LYS A 60 -15.73 12.91 1.84
CA LYS A 60 -16.35 11.60 1.58
C LYS A 60 -17.49 11.76 0.58
N PRO A 61 -17.51 11.04 -0.54
CA PRO A 61 -18.67 11.00 -1.44
C PRO A 61 -19.90 10.38 -0.78
N ALA A 62 -19.70 9.31 0.00
CA ALA A 62 -20.72 8.68 0.84
C ALA A 62 -20.16 8.43 2.24
N PRO A 63 -21.02 8.31 3.28
CA PRO A 63 -20.58 8.07 4.68
C PRO A 63 -19.69 6.83 4.86
N SER A 64 -19.95 5.77 4.10
CA SER A 64 -19.18 4.51 4.11
C SER A 64 -17.85 4.59 3.35
N ASP A 65 -17.66 5.60 2.52
CA ASP A 65 -16.42 5.77 1.75
C ASP A 65 -15.28 6.28 2.65
N TRP A 66 -14.06 5.86 2.33
CA TRP A 66 -12.86 6.46 2.93
C TRP A 66 -12.51 7.78 2.24
N CYS A 67 -12.20 8.79 3.03
CA CYS A 67 -11.61 10.03 2.54
C CYS A 67 -10.10 9.84 2.25
N VAL A 68 -9.49 10.84 1.64
CA VAL A 68 -8.04 10.80 1.31
C VAL A 68 -7.19 10.60 2.57
N GLY A 69 -7.51 11.27 3.67
CA GLY A 69 -6.79 11.14 4.93
C GLY A 69 -6.86 9.75 5.54
N GLU A 70 -8.04 9.11 5.49
CA GLU A 70 -8.21 7.71 5.96
C GLU A 70 -7.38 6.74 5.10
N VAL A 71 -7.31 6.96 3.79
CA VAL A 71 -6.45 6.17 2.88
C VAL A 71 -4.96 6.35 3.21
N ILE A 72 -4.52 7.55 3.57
CA ILE A 72 -3.13 7.82 3.96
C ILE A 72 -2.76 7.02 5.22
N TRP A 73 -3.60 7.04 6.27
CA TRP A 73 -3.36 6.27 7.48
C TRP A 73 -3.41 4.76 7.25
N HIS A 74 -4.34 4.28 6.41
CA HIS A 74 -4.36 2.88 6.01
C HIS A 74 -3.06 2.45 5.32
N LEU A 75 -2.50 3.28 4.44
CA LEU A 75 -1.20 3.00 3.83
C LEU A 75 -0.07 2.97 4.85
N ALA A 76 -0.09 3.85 5.86
CA ALA A 76 0.88 3.88 6.95
C ALA A 76 0.83 2.60 7.80
N ASP A 77 -0.36 2.17 8.21
CA ASP A 77 -0.55 0.96 9.01
C ASP A 77 -0.24 -0.31 8.24
N GLN A 78 -0.55 -0.34 6.94
CA GLN A 78 -0.10 -1.43 6.07
C GLN A 78 1.43 -1.53 6.01
N GLU A 79 2.14 -0.39 5.98
CA GLU A 79 3.61 -0.40 6.04
C GLU A 79 4.15 -0.83 7.40
N ALA A 80 3.48 -0.50 8.50
CA ALA A 80 3.85 -0.97 9.83
C ALA A 80 3.71 -2.50 9.93
N ASN A 81 2.60 -3.05 9.43
CA ASN A 81 2.42 -4.50 9.34
C ASN A 81 3.48 -5.15 8.45
N LEU A 82 3.80 -4.55 7.31
CA LEU A 82 4.84 -5.05 6.41
C LEU A 82 6.23 -4.98 7.07
N TYR A 83 6.50 -3.93 7.84
CA TYR A 83 7.75 -3.77 8.60
C TYR A 83 8.00 -4.95 9.53
N PHE A 84 6.98 -5.35 10.28
CA PHE A 84 7.03 -6.53 11.14
C PHE A 84 7.18 -7.82 10.32
N ARG A 85 6.34 -8.03 9.31
CA ARG A 85 6.29 -9.25 8.51
C ARG A 85 7.60 -9.53 7.76
N LEU A 86 8.26 -8.50 7.21
CA LEU A 86 9.54 -8.65 6.53
C LEU A 86 10.65 -9.08 7.49
N ARG A 87 10.66 -8.55 8.71
CA ARG A 87 11.63 -8.94 9.74
C ARG A 87 11.37 -10.37 10.18
N LYS A 88 10.13 -10.71 10.46
CA LYS A 88 9.72 -12.07 10.81
C LYS A 88 10.15 -13.08 9.73
N ALA A 89 9.90 -12.78 8.45
CA ALA A 89 10.34 -13.64 7.35
C ALA A 89 11.86 -13.77 7.24
N ALA A 90 12.61 -12.72 7.61
CA ALA A 90 14.07 -12.75 7.57
C ALA A 90 14.69 -13.54 8.73
N THR A 91 14.09 -13.51 9.92
CA THR A 91 14.65 -14.08 11.16
C THR A 91 14.02 -15.42 11.53
N GLU A 92 12.76 -15.62 11.23
CA GLU A 92 11.97 -16.79 11.64
C GLU A 92 11.10 -17.27 10.46
N PRO A 93 11.71 -17.78 9.37
CA PRO A 93 10.97 -18.30 8.22
C PRO A 93 9.98 -19.39 8.64
N GLY A 94 8.77 -19.35 8.10
CA GLY A 94 7.68 -20.27 8.46
C GLY A 94 6.85 -19.80 9.66
N GLY A 95 7.35 -18.85 10.45
CA GLY A 95 6.62 -18.34 11.61
C GLY A 95 5.32 -17.61 11.27
N PRO A 96 4.34 -17.61 12.21
CA PRO A 96 3.07 -16.93 12.00
C PRO A 96 3.20 -15.41 12.03
N VAL A 97 2.35 -14.75 11.25
CA VAL A 97 2.15 -13.29 11.29
C VAL A 97 0.67 -12.97 11.47
N PRO A 98 0.31 -11.88 12.17
CA PRO A 98 -1.08 -11.50 12.36
C PRO A 98 -1.71 -10.96 11.07
N SER A 99 -3.03 -11.18 10.92
CA SER A 99 -3.90 -10.34 10.09
C SER A 99 -4.37 -9.12 10.87
N TRP A 100 -5.00 -8.20 10.18
CA TRP A 100 -5.62 -7.04 10.79
C TRP A 100 -6.84 -6.61 9.96
N ASP A 101 -7.85 -6.08 10.65
CA ASP A 101 -9.05 -5.54 10.04
C ASP A 101 -8.87 -4.03 9.84
N GLU A 102 -8.66 -3.61 8.60
CA GLU A 102 -8.42 -2.21 8.24
C GLU A 102 -9.63 -1.30 8.54
N ASN A 103 -10.86 -1.82 8.46
CA ASN A 103 -12.05 -1.05 8.79
C ASN A 103 -12.20 -0.84 10.29
N LEU A 104 -11.88 -1.88 11.07
CA LEU A 104 -11.87 -1.80 12.52
C LEU A 104 -10.79 -0.81 13.00
N TRP A 105 -9.59 -0.89 12.43
CA TRP A 105 -8.51 0.03 12.74
C TRP A 105 -8.90 1.46 12.39
N SER A 106 -9.34 1.72 11.17
CA SER A 106 -9.78 3.05 10.74
C SER A 106 -10.82 3.66 11.70
N LYS A 107 -11.78 2.85 12.16
CA LYS A 107 -12.85 3.27 13.06
C LYS A 107 -12.36 3.48 14.48
N LYS A 108 -11.62 2.52 15.05
CA LYS A 108 -11.25 2.50 16.48
C LYS A 108 -10.04 3.38 16.81
N THR A 109 -9.11 3.56 15.87
CA THR A 109 -7.99 4.48 16.01
C THR A 109 -8.28 5.87 15.43
N LEU A 110 -9.53 6.12 15.02
CA LEU A 110 -10.04 7.43 14.66
C LEU A 110 -9.24 8.12 13.54
N TYR A 111 -8.91 7.41 12.44
CA TYR A 111 -8.14 7.95 11.31
C TYR A 111 -8.63 9.33 10.85
N ARG A 112 -9.96 9.55 10.87
CA ARG A 112 -10.56 10.80 10.43
C ARG A 112 -10.16 12.01 11.30
N GLN A 113 -9.79 11.78 12.56
CA GLN A 113 -9.38 12.82 13.51
C GLN A 113 -7.86 12.98 13.60
N ALA A 114 -7.13 12.03 13.01
CA ALA A 114 -5.68 12.03 13.05
C ALA A 114 -5.09 13.03 12.04
N ASP A 115 -3.89 13.50 12.30
CA ASP A 115 -3.14 14.36 11.37
C ASP A 115 -2.72 13.54 10.13
N PHE A 116 -3.24 13.95 8.97
CA PHE A 116 -2.97 13.26 7.71
C PHE A 116 -1.54 13.48 7.20
N GLY A 117 -0.90 14.58 7.60
CA GLY A 117 0.50 14.85 7.32
C GLY A 117 1.40 13.84 8.05
N GLN A 118 1.11 13.59 9.33
CA GLN A 118 1.81 12.56 10.10
C GLN A 118 1.63 11.17 9.46
N GLY A 119 0.42 10.80 9.04
CA GLY A 119 0.18 9.52 8.37
C GLY A 119 1.03 9.35 7.10
N ARG A 120 1.14 10.42 6.29
CA ARG A 120 2.04 10.46 5.12
C ARG A 120 3.50 10.23 5.52
N ASP A 121 3.95 10.88 6.58
CA ASP A 121 5.35 10.82 7.02
C ASP A 121 5.67 9.44 7.62
N VAL A 122 4.76 8.84 8.39
CA VAL A 122 4.87 7.47 8.90
C VAL A 122 4.96 6.48 7.72
N PHE A 123 4.08 6.59 6.72
CA PHE A 123 4.18 5.76 5.51
C PHE A 123 5.54 5.89 4.85
N ALA A 124 6.05 7.12 4.69
CA ALA A 124 7.32 7.38 4.01
C ALA A 124 8.51 6.77 4.76
N ILE A 125 8.58 6.99 6.08
CA ILE A 125 9.66 6.49 6.93
C ILE A 125 9.68 4.96 6.95
N LEU A 126 8.53 4.32 7.17
CA LEU A 126 8.42 2.87 7.19
C LEU A 126 8.74 2.24 5.83
N ARG A 127 8.27 2.82 4.73
CA ARG A 127 8.58 2.37 3.37
C ARG A 127 10.08 2.46 3.08
N GLN A 128 10.74 3.53 3.49
CA GLN A 128 12.19 3.70 3.36
C GLN A 128 12.95 2.66 4.20
N ALA A 129 12.54 2.43 5.44
CA ALA A 129 13.14 1.42 6.32
C ALA A 129 12.98 0.00 5.74
N ASN A 130 11.80 -0.34 5.22
CA ASN A 130 11.53 -1.60 4.55
C ASN A 130 12.36 -1.77 3.27
N ALA A 131 12.45 -0.73 2.44
CA ALA A 131 13.27 -0.74 1.23
C ALA A 131 14.76 -0.92 1.56
N ALA A 132 15.26 -0.26 2.60
CA ALA A 132 16.63 -0.41 3.08
C ALA A 132 16.93 -1.83 3.57
N LEU A 133 16.00 -2.48 4.29
CA LEU A 133 16.12 -3.88 4.67
C LEU A 133 16.18 -4.77 3.42
N LEU A 134 15.22 -4.62 2.50
CA LEU A 134 15.13 -5.43 1.27
C LEU A 134 16.38 -5.34 0.39
N LYS A 135 17.06 -4.19 0.37
CA LYS A 135 18.35 -4.01 -0.34
C LYS A 135 19.47 -4.84 0.28
N ARG A 136 19.51 -4.95 1.62
CA ARG A 136 20.57 -5.68 2.35
C ARG A 136 20.33 -7.19 2.39
N LEU A 137 19.08 -7.64 2.26
CA LEU A 137 18.76 -9.06 2.29
C LEU A 137 19.39 -9.79 1.08
N PRO A 138 19.96 -10.99 1.28
CA PRO A 138 20.42 -11.82 0.16
C PRO A 138 19.23 -12.25 -0.73
N ALA A 139 19.51 -12.62 -1.97
CA ALA A 139 18.46 -13.02 -2.92
C ALA A 139 17.65 -14.23 -2.40
N THR A 140 18.28 -15.14 -1.67
CA THR A 140 17.63 -16.31 -1.07
C THR A 140 16.57 -15.92 -0.05
N ALA A 141 16.79 -14.87 0.76
CA ALA A 141 15.84 -14.42 1.76
C ALA A 141 14.52 -13.87 1.15
N TRP A 142 14.52 -13.49 -0.13
CA TRP A 142 13.28 -13.10 -0.82
C TRP A 142 12.31 -14.27 -1.02
N LYS A 143 12.80 -15.51 -0.94
CA LYS A 143 11.99 -16.72 -0.97
C LYS A 143 11.48 -17.15 0.40
N ASN A 144 12.02 -16.60 1.47
CA ASN A 144 11.54 -16.88 2.83
C ASN A 144 10.07 -16.53 2.96
N LYS A 145 9.32 -17.41 3.62
CA LYS A 145 7.88 -17.29 3.80
C LYS A 145 7.54 -17.05 5.27
N VAL A 146 6.33 -16.55 5.48
CA VAL A 146 5.63 -16.51 6.77
C VAL A 146 4.23 -17.08 6.59
N SER A 147 3.63 -17.58 7.66
CA SER A 147 2.26 -18.09 7.66
C SER A 147 1.29 -16.96 7.99
N HIS A 148 0.45 -16.58 7.02
CA HIS A 148 -0.58 -15.55 7.17
C HIS A 148 -1.97 -16.22 7.27
N PRO A 149 -2.83 -15.85 8.24
CA PRO A 149 -4.11 -16.55 8.46
C PRO A 149 -5.07 -16.50 7.25
N GLU A 150 -5.02 -15.45 6.45
CA GLU A 150 -5.92 -15.28 5.28
C GLU A 150 -5.27 -15.71 3.96
N PHE A 151 -3.95 -15.58 3.83
CA PHE A 151 -3.24 -15.82 2.56
C PHE A 151 -2.42 -17.10 2.55
N GLY A 152 -2.39 -17.83 3.67
CA GLY A 152 -1.52 -18.99 3.83
C GLY A 152 -0.04 -18.59 3.82
N GLU A 153 0.81 -19.39 3.23
CA GLU A 153 2.24 -19.10 3.13
C GLU A 153 2.52 -17.99 2.10
N ILE A 154 3.08 -16.88 2.54
CA ILE A 154 3.45 -15.74 1.70
C ILE A 154 4.94 -15.44 1.81
N SER A 155 5.60 -15.31 0.65
CA SER A 155 7.03 -14.99 0.60
C SER A 155 7.30 -13.49 0.70
N VAL A 156 8.54 -13.12 1.04
CA VAL A 156 9.01 -11.72 0.96
C VAL A 156 8.75 -11.16 -0.42
N ASP A 157 9.08 -11.90 -1.49
CA ASP A 157 8.85 -11.50 -2.87
C ASP A 157 7.38 -11.20 -3.17
N TYR A 158 6.48 -12.07 -2.68
CA TYR A 158 5.03 -11.87 -2.80
C TYR A 158 4.56 -10.63 -2.05
N MET A 159 4.98 -10.46 -0.79
CA MET A 159 4.60 -9.31 0.04
C MET A 159 5.03 -7.98 -0.61
N VAL A 160 6.24 -7.92 -1.15
CA VAL A 160 6.73 -6.71 -1.85
C VAL A 160 5.88 -6.42 -3.09
N GLY A 161 5.60 -7.42 -3.93
CA GLY A 161 4.77 -7.26 -5.12
C GLY A 161 3.34 -6.82 -4.78
N LEU A 162 2.75 -7.42 -3.74
CA LEU A 162 1.41 -7.03 -3.26
C LEU A 162 1.39 -5.57 -2.81
N ASN A 163 2.38 -5.11 -2.05
CA ASN A 163 2.42 -3.74 -1.53
C ASN A 163 2.70 -2.69 -2.62
N ILE A 164 3.40 -3.03 -3.69
CA ILE A 164 3.52 -2.16 -4.87
C ILE A 164 2.13 -1.95 -5.49
N TRP A 165 1.43 -3.05 -5.79
CA TRP A 165 0.08 -2.98 -6.37
C TRP A 165 -0.89 -2.25 -5.46
N HIS A 166 -0.86 -2.54 -4.16
CA HIS A 166 -1.74 -1.95 -3.14
C HIS A 166 -1.59 -0.43 -3.06
N THR A 167 -0.36 0.07 -3.03
CA THR A 167 -0.10 1.53 -3.07
C THR A 167 -0.72 2.16 -4.32
N GLU A 168 -0.50 1.59 -5.51
CA GLU A 168 -1.07 2.12 -6.75
C GLU A 168 -2.60 2.06 -6.79
N HIS A 169 -3.19 1.00 -6.21
CA HIS A 169 -4.65 0.88 -6.07
C HIS A 169 -5.21 2.06 -5.26
N HIS A 170 -4.60 2.37 -4.12
CA HIS A 170 -5.04 3.48 -3.27
C HIS A 170 -4.76 4.86 -3.87
N LEU A 171 -3.68 5.05 -4.60
CA LEU A 171 -3.47 6.27 -5.39
C LEU A 171 -4.58 6.46 -6.44
N GLY A 172 -5.03 5.38 -7.07
CA GLY A 172 -6.19 5.39 -7.97
C GLY A 172 -7.50 5.74 -7.26
N GLN A 173 -7.70 5.21 -6.05
CA GLN A 173 -8.86 5.54 -5.20
C GLN A 173 -8.86 7.03 -4.83
N MET A 174 -7.72 7.58 -4.42
CA MET A 174 -7.58 9.00 -4.14
C MET A 174 -7.88 9.87 -5.38
N ALA A 175 -7.36 9.49 -6.55
CA ALA A 175 -7.65 10.19 -7.80
C ALA A 175 -9.15 10.17 -8.16
N LYS A 176 -9.87 9.09 -7.86
CA LYS A 176 -11.33 9.03 -7.96
C LYS A 176 -12.00 10.06 -7.04
N ARG A 177 -11.55 10.16 -5.78
CA ARG A 177 -12.09 11.16 -4.83
C ARG A 177 -11.89 12.59 -5.33
N LEU A 178 -10.76 12.88 -6.00
CA LEU A 178 -10.51 14.20 -6.59
C LEU A 178 -11.51 14.53 -7.70
N ARG A 179 -11.84 13.57 -8.56
CA ARG A 179 -12.88 13.77 -9.59
C ARG A 179 -14.23 14.05 -8.95
N GLN A 180 -14.69 13.19 -8.05
CA GLN A 180 -15.96 13.33 -7.33
C GLN A 180 -16.10 14.65 -6.57
N TRP A 181 -14.99 15.17 -6.03
CA TRP A 181 -14.98 16.46 -5.34
C TRP A 181 -15.14 17.66 -6.31
N LYS A 182 -14.58 17.55 -7.51
CA LYS A 182 -14.69 18.61 -8.54
C LYS A 182 -16.06 18.67 -9.22
N GLU A 183 -16.83 17.59 -9.14
CA GLU A 183 -18.18 17.47 -9.71
C GLU A 183 -19.27 17.97 -8.76
N LYS A 184 -18.94 18.39 -7.54
CA LYS A 184 -19.82 19.03 -6.54
C LYS A 184 -19.78 20.55 -6.61
#